data_3d90c2dfc5f5959a9299deeaa18dd92f
#
_entry.id   3d90c2dfc5f5959a9299deeaa18dd92f
#
_cell.length_a   1.000
_cell.length_b   1.000
_cell.length_c   1.000
_cell.angle_alpha   90.00
_cell.angle_beta   90.00
_cell.angle_gamma   90.00
#
_symmetry.space_group_name_H-M   'P 1'
#
loop_
_entity.id
_entity.type
_entity.pdbx_description
1 polymer ?
#
loop_
_entity_poly.entity_id
_entity_poly.type
_entity_poly.pdbx_seq_one_letter_code
_entity_poly.pdbx_strand_id
1 'polypeptide(L)'
;MNMKKFITMGLSAVLSLGVLAGCGNNGTGAGAGTASSTDTAAAANGAAGKVYYLNFKPEQDEQWQQLAKTYTEKTGVPVTVVTAASGEYETTLMSEMAKSDAPTLFQVNGPVGLANWKEYCYDLSSAPIANELTSDAFALKDGDATYGIAYVIESYGIITNKKLLEKAGYKVEDINSFDTLKAAADDIQARKDELGVKGAFASTGMDGSSDWRFKTHLANLPIYYEYQKDGIGSTDAIKGEFLDKYKAVFDLYITDSTCDPKDLAAKTGDDARAEFVNGEAVFYQNGSWEYSSLSEKFADEDLAMIPIYFGVDDAKQGLCTGTENFWCVNKEAAQEDIDATLEFINWCVTSDEGTKCMGEDMGFVIPFKKAVESKNVFVKQDNEMTAAGKTPVSWNFPTMPSENWKNGVGSALTAYAAGTGNWDGVVSAFVDGWKTEYALSAH
;
A
#
# COMPACT_ATOMS: atom_id res chain seq x y z
N MET A 1 -12.61 -27.17 4.54
CA MET A 1 -12.34 -28.06 5.71
C MET A 1 -12.43 -27.21 6.98
N ASN A 2 -13.43 -27.45 7.82
CA ASN A 2 -13.88 -26.57 8.90
C ASN A 2 -12.80 -26.18 9.91
N MET A 3 -12.53 -24.90 10.03
CA MET A 3 -11.59 -24.26 10.97
C MET A 3 -12.14 -24.10 12.41
N LYS A 4 -13.06 -24.97 12.85
CA LYS A 4 -13.69 -24.91 14.18
C LYS A 4 -13.04 -25.80 15.27
N LYS A 5 -11.79 -26.24 15.12
CA LYS A 5 -11.21 -27.22 16.08
C LYS A 5 -9.80 -26.89 16.58
N PHE A 6 -9.43 -25.68 16.89
CA PHE A 6 -8.21 -25.42 17.66
C PHE A 6 -8.32 -24.18 18.55
N ILE A 7 -9.22 -24.21 19.53
CA ILE A 7 -9.12 -23.36 20.73
C ILE A 7 -9.57 -24.21 21.93
N THR A 8 -8.65 -24.90 22.54
CA THR A 8 -8.77 -25.32 23.95
C THR A 8 -7.36 -25.67 24.47
N MET A 9 -6.80 -24.82 25.30
CA MET A 9 -6.02 -25.12 26.50
C MET A 9 -5.10 -23.94 26.86
N GLY A 10 -5.27 -23.46 28.09
CA GLY A 10 -4.27 -22.62 28.72
C GLY A 10 -4.81 -21.53 29.64
N LEU A 11 -5.73 -21.86 30.55
CA LEU A 11 -6.12 -20.98 31.64
C LEU A 11 -5.21 -21.25 32.84
N SER A 12 -4.46 -20.25 33.30
CA SER A 12 -3.86 -20.25 34.63
C SER A 12 -4.05 -18.88 35.26
N ALA A 13 -4.86 -18.87 36.29
CA ALA A 13 -5.25 -17.72 37.11
C ALA A 13 -4.12 -17.29 38.06
N VAL A 14 -3.99 -16.00 38.27
CA VAL A 14 -3.47 -15.46 39.55
C VAL A 14 -4.37 -14.33 40.00
N LEU A 15 -5.08 -14.58 41.12
CA LEU A 15 -5.78 -13.60 41.91
C LEU A 15 -4.77 -12.83 42.79
N SER A 16 -4.95 -11.53 42.92
CA SER A 16 -4.59 -10.82 44.14
C SER A 16 -5.57 -9.68 44.42
N LEU A 17 -6.23 -9.82 45.56
CA LEU A 17 -7.13 -8.86 46.20
C LEU A 17 -6.37 -7.64 46.73
N GLY A 18 -7.02 -6.48 46.67
CA GLY A 18 -6.64 -5.30 47.46
C GLY A 18 -7.82 -4.39 47.66
N VAL A 19 -8.52 -4.58 48.77
CA VAL A 19 -9.59 -3.70 49.29
C VAL A 19 -8.97 -2.60 50.13
N LEU A 20 -9.42 -1.34 49.97
CA LEU A 20 -9.46 -0.37 51.06
C LEU A 20 -10.53 0.70 50.78
N ALA A 21 -11.44 0.78 51.74
CA ALA A 21 -12.54 1.72 51.87
C ALA A 21 -12.10 3.05 52.50
N GLY A 22 -12.81 4.13 52.20
CA GLY A 22 -12.68 5.40 52.88
C GLY A 22 -13.91 6.26 52.71
N CYS A 23 -14.72 6.35 53.74
CA CYS A 23 -15.96 7.15 53.89
C CYS A 23 -15.71 8.62 54.22
N GLY A 24 -16.73 9.46 53.98
CA GLY A 24 -17.01 10.70 54.71
C GLY A 24 -17.34 11.90 53.83
N ASN A 25 -18.32 12.60 53.91
CA ASN A 25 -19.57 12.91 54.64
C ASN A 25 -20.00 14.35 54.30
N ASN A 26 -21.28 14.52 54.02
CA ASN A 26 -22.19 15.67 54.18
C ASN A 26 -21.79 17.14 53.92
N GLY A 27 -22.75 17.80 53.21
CA GLY A 27 -22.96 19.26 53.29
C GLY A 27 -24.12 19.74 52.42
N THR A 28 -25.24 19.98 53.00
CA THR A 28 -26.53 20.55 52.53
C THR A 28 -26.44 21.99 52.04
N GLY A 29 -27.27 22.38 51.04
CA GLY A 29 -27.54 23.77 50.70
C GLY A 29 -28.51 23.92 49.51
N ALA A 30 -29.77 24.26 49.81
CA ALA A 30 -30.84 24.54 48.86
C ALA A 30 -30.70 25.92 48.19
N GLY A 31 -31.17 26.04 46.94
CA GLY A 31 -31.37 27.33 46.28
C GLY A 31 -32.12 27.16 44.95
N ALA A 32 -33.42 27.46 44.97
CA ALA A 32 -34.28 27.46 43.79
C ALA A 32 -33.99 28.65 42.88
N GLY A 33 -34.02 28.41 41.58
CA GLY A 33 -33.98 29.44 40.56
C GLY A 33 -34.50 28.89 39.21
N THR A 34 -35.78 29.11 38.98
CA THR A 34 -36.49 28.88 37.71
C THR A 34 -35.98 29.86 36.66
N ALA A 35 -35.47 29.35 35.54
CA ALA A 35 -35.44 30.07 34.27
C ALA A 35 -35.73 29.07 33.14
N SER A 36 -36.90 29.26 32.57
CA SER A 36 -37.35 28.61 31.32
C SER A 36 -36.54 29.11 30.17
N SER A 37 -35.85 28.22 29.45
CA SER A 37 -35.41 28.44 28.08
C SER A 37 -35.86 27.24 27.26
N THR A 38 -36.81 27.48 26.42
CA THR A 38 -37.24 26.59 25.33
C THR A 38 -36.13 26.51 24.34
N ASP A 39 -35.28 25.50 24.45
CA ASP A 39 -34.49 25.01 23.33
C ASP A 39 -35.27 23.88 22.68
N THR A 40 -35.80 24.19 21.51
CA THR A 40 -36.27 23.19 20.56
C THR A 40 -35.05 22.44 20.05
N ALA A 41 -34.67 21.40 20.77
CA ALA A 41 -33.83 20.38 20.21
C ALA A 41 -34.64 19.68 19.10
N ALA A 42 -34.26 19.90 17.87
CA ALA A 42 -34.68 19.07 16.77
C ALA A 42 -34.33 17.62 17.15
N ALA A 43 -35.38 16.80 17.28
CA ALA A 43 -35.22 15.37 17.50
C ALA A 43 -34.47 14.80 16.30
N ALA A 44 -33.24 14.41 16.50
CA ALA A 44 -32.51 13.58 15.56
C ALA A 44 -33.25 12.24 15.49
N ASN A 45 -33.89 11.98 14.37
CA ASN A 45 -34.47 10.71 14.03
C ASN A 45 -33.36 9.67 13.85
N GLY A 46 -33.49 8.55 14.56
CA GLY A 46 -32.72 7.32 14.31
C GLY A 46 -31.27 7.44 14.80
N ALA A 47 -30.76 6.45 15.51
CA ALA A 47 -29.33 6.41 15.82
C ALA A 47 -28.54 6.46 14.48
N ALA A 48 -27.88 7.57 14.22
CA ALA A 48 -26.93 7.65 13.13
C ALA A 48 -25.91 6.55 13.38
N GLY A 49 -25.67 5.65 12.41
CA GLY A 49 -24.63 4.64 12.51
C GLY A 49 -23.26 5.28 12.71
N LYS A 50 -22.25 4.46 12.83
CA LYS A 50 -20.85 4.91 12.96
C LYS A 50 -20.02 4.29 11.85
N VAL A 51 -18.84 4.89 11.60
CA VAL A 51 -17.83 4.35 10.71
C VAL A 51 -16.59 3.98 11.54
N TYR A 52 -16.11 2.77 11.37
CA TYR A 52 -14.80 2.35 11.84
C TYR A 52 -13.95 1.96 10.63
N TYR A 53 -13.00 2.83 10.26
CA TYR A 53 -12.09 2.61 9.16
C TYR A 53 -10.74 2.07 9.65
N LEU A 54 -10.41 0.84 9.25
CA LEU A 54 -9.06 0.31 9.40
C LEU A 54 -8.23 0.74 8.19
N ASN A 55 -7.41 1.78 8.38
CA ASN A 55 -6.59 2.37 7.34
C ASN A 55 -5.31 1.56 7.09
N PHE A 56 -5.06 1.26 5.82
CA PHE A 56 -3.87 0.54 5.34
C PHE A 56 -2.63 1.42 5.22
N LYS A 57 -2.80 2.75 5.00
CA LYS A 57 -1.74 3.66 4.61
C LYS A 57 -1.26 4.50 5.81
N PRO A 58 -0.20 4.07 6.53
CA PRO A 58 0.31 4.79 7.68
C PRO A 58 0.84 6.18 7.32
N GLU A 59 1.34 6.37 6.10
CA GLU A 59 1.83 7.65 5.58
C GLU A 59 0.73 8.71 5.41
N GLN A 60 -0.55 8.32 5.49
CA GLN A 60 -1.72 9.19 5.34
C GLN A 60 -2.57 9.25 6.61
N ASP A 61 -2.06 8.79 7.77
CA ASP A 61 -2.85 8.73 9.00
C ASP A 61 -3.41 10.10 9.40
N GLU A 62 -2.57 11.13 9.41
CA GLU A 62 -2.99 12.48 9.83
C GLU A 62 -4.12 13.03 8.93
N GLN A 63 -4.01 12.85 7.63
CA GLN A 63 -5.00 13.30 6.66
C GLN A 63 -6.33 12.55 6.83
N TRP A 64 -6.29 11.24 7.05
CA TRP A 64 -7.49 10.45 7.34
C TRP A 64 -8.15 10.85 8.65
N GLN A 65 -7.39 11.09 9.73
CA GLN A 65 -7.92 11.59 10.99
C GLN A 65 -8.62 12.95 10.81
N GLN A 66 -8.01 13.86 10.05
CA GLN A 66 -8.58 15.17 9.77
C GLN A 66 -9.85 15.07 8.91
N LEU A 67 -9.86 14.20 7.90
CA LEU A 67 -11.02 14.00 7.02
C LEU A 67 -12.19 13.38 7.79
N ALA A 68 -11.93 12.40 8.65
CA ALA A 68 -12.89 11.77 9.55
C ALA A 68 -13.54 12.80 10.49
N LYS A 69 -12.71 13.67 11.08
CA LYS A 69 -13.20 14.77 11.93
C LYS A 69 -14.09 15.73 11.16
N THR A 70 -13.69 16.13 9.95
CA THR A 70 -14.46 17.05 9.09
C THR A 70 -15.82 16.45 8.74
N TYR A 71 -15.88 15.16 8.40
CA TYR A 71 -17.12 14.46 8.12
C TYR A 71 -18.04 14.41 9.36
N THR A 72 -17.48 14.02 10.51
CA THR A 72 -18.23 13.96 11.77
C THR A 72 -18.81 15.32 12.17
N GLU A 73 -18.05 16.41 12.05
CA GLU A 73 -18.53 17.77 12.34
C GLU A 73 -19.66 18.22 11.41
N LYS A 74 -19.68 17.77 10.16
CA LYS A 74 -20.70 18.12 9.17
C LYS A 74 -21.98 17.30 9.27
N THR A 75 -21.84 16.01 9.55
CA THR A 75 -22.96 15.06 9.47
C THR A 75 -23.48 14.61 10.83
N GLY A 76 -22.68 14.72 11.88
CA GLY A 76 -22.95 14.15 13.19
C GLY A 76 -22.66 12.64 13.27
N VAL A 77 -22.26 11.98 12.17
CA VAL A 77 -21.90 10.57 12.15
C VAL A 77 -20.46 10.40 12.64
N PRO A 78 -20.22 9.65 13.73
CA PRO A 78 -18.86 9.45 14.23
C PRO A 78 -18.06 8.57 13.30
N VAL A 79 -16.83 9.00 12.98
CA VAL A 79 -15.85 8.25 12.19
C VAL A 79 -14.60 8.03 13.03
N THR A 80 -14.24 6.78 13.24
CA THR A 80 -13.00 6.37 13.91
C THR A 80 -12.06 5.80 12.86
N VAL A 81 -10.84 6.32 12.78
CA VAL A 81 -9.78 5.77 11.93
C VAL A 81 -8.72 5.13 12.82
N VAL A 82 -8.42 3.86 12.57
CA VAL A 82 -7.30 3.14 13.17
C VAL A 82 -6.35 2.77 12.05
N THR A 83 -5.10 3.16 12.17
CA THR A 83 -4.10 2.93 11.13
C THR A 83 -3.18 1.77 11.53
N ALA A 84 -3.06 0.79 10.66
CA ALA A 84 -2.12 -0.31 10.84
C ALA A 84 -0.67 0.17 10.63
N ALA A 85 0.28 -0.42 11.36
CA ALA A 85 1.69 -0.18 11.12
C ALA A 85 2.10 -0.73 9.74
N SER A 86 3.16 -0.16 9.17
CA SER A 86 3.70 -0.60 7.88
C SER A 86 4.02 -2.10 7.90
N GLY A 87 3.53 -2.83 6.90
CA GLY A 87 3.73 -4.28 6.77
C GLY A 87 2.86 -5.16 7.68
N GLU A 88 2.09 -4.57 8.61
CA GLU A 88 1.31 -5.30 9.63
C GLU A 88 -0.21 -5.30 9.36
N TYR A 89 -0.64 -4.84 8.19
CA TYR A 89 -2.06 -4.64 7.92
C TYR A 89 -2.88 -5.92 8.02
N GLU A 90 -2.47 -7.01 7.38
CA GLU A 90 -3.22 -8.27 7.37
C GLU A 90 -3.33 -8.87 8.80
N THR A 91 -2.26 -8.81 9.57
CA THR A 91 -2.25 -9.25 10.98
C THR A 91 -3.20 -8.40 11.81
N THR A 92 -3.18 -7.08 11.60
CA THR A 92 -4.05 -6.13 12.29
C THR A 92 -5.51 -6.37 11.88
N LEU A 93 -5.81 -6.49 10.58
CA LEU A 93 -7.16 -6.75 10.07
C LEU A 93 -7.75 -8.05 10.66
N MET A 94 -6.95 -9.12 10.69
CA MET A 94 -7.38 -10.39 11.31
C MET A 94 -7.72 -10.22 12.79
N SER A 95 -6.93 -9.45 13.52
CA SER A 95 -7.16 -9.16 14.94
C SER A 95 -8.38 -8.27 15.16
N GLU A 96 -8.55 -7.23 14.34
CA GLU A 96 -9.67 -6.28 14.48
C GLU A 96 -11.00 -6.94 14.06
N MET A 97 -11.03 -7.75 13.01
CA MET A 97 -12.24 -8.47 12.57
C MET A 97 -12.72 -9.52 13.57
N ALA A 98 -11.86 -9.98 14.48
CA ALA A 98 -12.25 -10.91 15.56
C ALA A 98 -12.93 -10.21 16.76
N LYS A 99 -12.96 -8.88 16.81
CA LYS A 99 -13.58 -8.11 17.89
C LYS A 99 -15.09 -7.98 17.72
N SER A 100 -15.81 -7.71 18.82
CA SER A 100 -17.23 -7.39 18.77
C SER A 100 -17.52 -6.03 18.11
N ASP A 101 -16.56 -5.13 18.10
CA ASP A 101 -16.57 -3.86 17.39
C ASP A 101 -15.52 -3.91 16.27
N ALA A 102 -15.86 -4.63 15.23
CA ALA A 102 -14.99 -4.84 14.07
C ALA A 102 -15.05 -3.63 13.10
N PRO A 103 -14.01 -3.41 12.27
CA PRO A 103 -14.06 -2.39 11.24
C PRO A 103 -15.27 -2.53 10.34
N THR A 104 -15.93 -1.40 10.05
CA THR A 104 -17.02 -1.32 9.07
C THR A 104 -16.50 -1.05 7.67
N LEU A 105 -15.32 -0.38 7.58
CA LEU A 105 -14.57 -0.11 6.37
C LEU A 105 -13.15 -0.68 6.52
N PHE A 106 -12.73 -1.48 5.57
CA PHE A 106 -11.39 -2.05 5.52
C PHE A 106 -10.90 -2.13 4.07
N GLN A 107 -9.66 -2.55 3.87
CA GLN A 107 -9.05 -2.69 2.56
C GLN A 107 -8.67 -4.13 2.27
N VAL A 108 -8.73 -4.52 1.00
CA VAL A 108 -8.09 -5.74 0.49
C VAL A 108 -7.16 -5.40 -0.68
N ASN A 109 -6.10 -6.20 -0.84
CA ASN A 109 -5.15 -6.05 -1.92
C ASN A 109 -5.58 -6.93 -3.11
N GLY A 110 -6.45 -6.37 -3.94
CA GLY A 110 -6.90 -7.00 -5.17
C GLY A 110 -7.59 -8.35 -4.98
N PRO A 111 -7.67 -9.17 -6.04
CA PRO A 111 -8.36 -10.46 -6.00
C PRO A 111 -7.78 -11.47 -5.01
N VAL A 112 -6.45 -11.45 -4.79
CA VAL A 112 -5.78 -12.33 -3.81
C VAL A 112 -6.25 -12.00 -2.39
N GLY A 113 -6.28 -10.71 -2.04
CA GLY A 113 -6.84 -10.26 -0.77
C GLY A 113 -8.34 -10.54 -0.65
N LEU A 114 -9.10 -10.34 -1.74
CA LEU A 114 -10.53 -10.64 -1.76
C LEU A 114 -10.79 -12.13 -1.49
N ALA A 115 -10.01 -13.03 -2.04
CA ALA A 115 -10.17 -14.47 -1.80
C ALA A 115 -10.14 -14.84 -0.32
N ASN A 116 -9.36 -14.10 0.50
CA ASN A 116 -9.28 -14.32 1.94
C ASN A 116 -10.43 -13.67 2.72
N TRP A 117 -10.97 -12.54 2.24
CA TRP A 117 -11.87 -11.68 3.00
C TRP A 117 -13.28 -11.56 2.42
N LYS A 118 -13.58 -12.21 1.27
CA LYS A 118 -14.86 -12.10 0.57
C LYS A 118 -16.08 -12.40 1.47
N GLU A 119 -15.93 -13.33 2.40
CA GLU A 119 -17.03 -13.66 3.33
C GLU A 119 -17.44 -12.50 4.23
N TYR A 120 -16.62 -11.47 4.37
CA TYR A 120 -16.90 -10.26 5.12
C TYR A 120 -17.31 -9.09 4.24
N CYS A 121 -17.16 -9.18 2.92
CA CYS A 121 -17.41 -8.07 2.02
C CYS A 121 -18.90 -7.91 1.68
N TYR A 122 -19.40 -6.68 1.80
CA TYR A 122 -20.72 -6.27 1.34
C TYR A 122 -20.72 -6.13 -0.18
N ASP A 123 -21.84 -6.46 -0.84
CA ASP A 123 -21.98 -6.24 -2.29
C ASP A 123 -22.23 -4.75 -2.60
N LEU A 124 -21.25 -4.12 -3.19
CA LEU A 124 -21.23 -2.70 -3.55
C LEU A 124 -21.80 -2.42 -4.94
N SER A 125 -22.32 -3.42 -5.67
CA SER A 125 -22.80 -3.26 -7.05
C SER A 125 -23.87 -2.18 -7.20
N SER A 126 -24.68 -1.95 -6.19
CA SER A 126 -25.72 -0.91 -6.16
C SER A 126 -25.36 0.30 -5.29
N ALA A 127 -24.17 0.31 -4.69
CA ALA A 127 -23.74 1.41 -3.83
C ALA A 127 -23.48 2.69 -4.67
N PRO A 128 -23.84 3.88 -4.17
CA PRO A 128 -23.63 5.14 -4.90
C PRO A 128 -22.20 5.34 -5.41
N ILE A 129 -21.18 4.97 -4.60
CA ILE A 129 -19.77 5.11 -4.96
C ILE A 129 -19.40 4.32 -6.22
N ALA A 130 -20.01 3.19 -6.50
CA ALA A 130 -19.74 2.42 -7.71
C ALA A 130 -20.09 3.20 -8.98
N ASN A 131 -21.11 4.06 -8.92
CA ASN A 131 -21.51 4.91 -10.03
C ASN A 131 -20.55 6.09 -10.25
N GLU A 132 -19.70 6.40 -9.27
CA GLU A 132 -18.73 7.50 -9.38
C GLU A 132 -17.41 7.08 -10.04
N LEU A 133 -17.15 5.78 -10.21
CA LEU A 133 -15.96 5.29 -10.89
C LEU A 133 -15.87 5.80 -12.34
N THR A 134 -14.64 6.08 -12.79
CA THR A 134 -14.36 6.46 -14.18
C THR A 134 -14.30 5.26 -15.12
N SER A 135 -14.11 4.06 -14.57
CA SER A 135 -14.07 2.79 -15.31
C SER A 135 -14.42 1.61 -14.41
N ASP A 136 -15.06 0.61 -14.97
CA ASP A 136 -15.33 -0.68 -14.32
C ASP A 136 -14.05 -1.44 -13.93
N ALA A 137 -12.92 -1.12 -14.53
CA ALA A 137 -11.62 -1.70 -14.16
C ALA A 137 -11.18 -1.39 -12.71
N PHE A 138 -11.80 -0.40 -12.09
CA PHE A 138 -11.56 0.00 -10.70
C PHE A 138 -12.55 -0.64 -9.70
N ALA A 139 -13.44 -1.51 -10.17
CA ALA A 139 -14.31 -2.33 -9.34
C ALA A 139 -13.70 -3.74 -9.17
N LEU A 140 -13.52 -4.17 -7.92
CA LEU A 140 -13.06 -5.51 -7.61
C LEU A 140 -14.27 -6.45 -7.60
N LYS A 141 -14.38 -7.26 -8.65
CA LYS A 141 -15.53 -8.11 -8.90
C LYS A 141 -15.22 -9.60 -8.69
N ASP A 142 -16.23 -10.34 -8.27
CA ASP A 142 -16.27 -11.79 -8.37
C ASP A 142 -17.65 -12.20 -8.90
N GLY A 143 -17.69 -12.76 -10.11
CA GLY A 143 -18.91 -12.91 -10.89
C GLY A 143 -19.52 -11.56 -11.23
N ASP A 144 -20.82 -11.42 -10.98
CA ASP A 144 -21.57 -10.17 -11.23
C ASP A 144 -21.52 -9.18 -10.05
N ALA A 145 -21.02 -9.61 -8.88
CA ALA A 145 -20.98 -8.78 -7.68
C ALA A 145 -19.67 -7.98 -7.56
N THR A 146 -19.77 -6.76 -7.03
CA THR A 146 -18.64 -5.87 -6.72
C THR A 146 -18.40 -5.88 -5.22
N TYR A 147 -17.26 -6.37 -4.78
CA TYR A 147 -16.91 -6.49 -3.36
C TYR A 147 -15.93 -5.43 -2.88
N GLY A 148 -15.26 -4.73 -3.80
CA GLY A 148 -14.35 -3.66 -3.46
C GLY A 148 -14.31 -2.56 -4.51
N ILE A 149 -13.98 -1.35 -4.07
CA ILE A 149 -13.83 -0.17 -4.92
C ILE A 149 -12.41 0.37 -4.76
N ALA A 150 -11.67 0.46 -5.86
CA ALA A 150 -10.35 1.08 -5.85
C ALA A 150 -10.47 2.55 -5.44
N TYR A 151 -9.64 2.99 -4.48
CA TYR A 151 -9.70 4.37 -4.01
C TYR A 151 -8.44 5.18 -4.37
N VAL A 152 -7.41 4.53 -4.90
CA VAL A 152 -6.18 5.19 -5.32
C VAL A 152 -5.53 4.44 -6.48
N ILE A 153 -4.98 5.16 -7.44
CA ILE A 153 -4.05 4.67 -8.46
C ILE A 153 -2.67 5.16 -8.06
N GLU A 154 -1.68 4.28 -8.11
CA GLU A 154 -0.31 4.58 -7.70
C GLU A 154 0.70 4.15 -8.77
N SER A 155 1.86 4.78 -8.72
CA SER A 155 2.99 4.44 -9.61
C SER A 155 4.21 4.14 -8.76
N TYR A 156 5.04 3.21 -9.21
CA TYR A 156 6.34 2.97 -8.60
C TYR A 156 7.45 2.87 -9.65
N GLY A 157 8.64 3.17 -9.19
CA GLY A 157 9.84 3.21 -9.99
C GLY A 157 11.07 3.30 -9.09
N ILE A 158 12.05 4.07 -9.51
CA ILE A 158 13.24 4.40 -8.74
C ILE A 158 13.21 5.88 -8.43
N ILE A 159 12.93 6.21 -7.16
CA ILE A 159 13.00 7.58 -6.66
C ILE A 159 14.47 7.99 -6.63
N THR A 160 14.77 9.15 -7.19
CA THR A 160 16.13 9.63 -7.42
C THR A 160 16.34 10.99 -6.76
N ASN A 161 17.40 11.10 -5.96
CA ASN A 161 17.89 12.37 -5.45
C ASN A 161 18.72 13.08 -6.53
N LYS A 162 18.13 14.06 -7.21
CA LYS A 162 18.72 14.76 -8.35
C LYS A 162 20.02 15.46 -7.97
N LYS A 163 20.11 16.05 -6.78
CA LYS A 163 21.33 16.75 -6.33
C LYS A 163 22.51 15.79 -6.17
N LEU A 164 22.28 14.61 -5.62
CA LEU A 164 23.33 13.60 -5.49
C LEU A 164 23.69 12.99 -6.85
N LEU A 165 22.71 12.79 -7.73
CA LEU A 165 22.96 12.33 -9.09
C LEU A 165 23.79 13.32 -9.88
N GLU A 166 23.46 14.63 -9.82
CA GLU A 166 24.24 15.70 -10.46
C GLU A 166 25.66 15.82 -9.87
N LYS A 167 25.81 15.66 -8.55
CA LYS A 167 27.11 15.61 -7.90
C LYS A 167 27.98 14.46 -8.42
N ALA A 168 27.36 13.33 -8.77
CA ALA A 168 28.04 12.20 -9.40
C ALA A 168 28.38 12.44 -10.89
N GLY A 169 27.85 13.52 -11.50
CA GLY A 169 28.12 13.90 -12.89
C GLY A 169 27.06 13.41 -13.88
N TYR A 170 25.92 12.93 -13.41
CA TYR A 170 24.81 12.45 -14.23
C TYR A 170 23.59 13.35 -14.11
N LYS A 171 22.69 13.26 -15.08
CA LYS A 171 21.35 13.84 -15.07
C LYS A 171 20.33 12.74 -15.21
N VAL A 172 19.08 13.03 -14.84
CA VAL A 172 17.96 12.08 -14.96
C VAL A 172 17.80 11.60 -16.41
N GLU A 173 17.97 12.50 -17.38
CA GLU A 173 17.83 12.22 -18.80
C GLU A 173 18.91 11.28 -19.35
N ASP A 174 20.05 11.16 -18.68
CA ASP A 174 21.15 10.26 -19.04
C ASP A 174 20.77 8.79 -18.71
N ILE A 175 19.82 8.59 -17.79
CA ILE A 175 19.36 7.28 -17.32
C ILE A 175 18.07 6.93 -18.08
N ASN A 176 18.19 6.20 -19.16
CA ASN A 176 17.09 5.89 -20.07
C ASN A 176 17.01 4.43 -20.52
N SER A 177 17.82 3.58 -19.92
CA SER A 177 17.85 2.12 -20.11
C SER A 177 18.45 1.42 -18.90
N PHE A 178 18.31 0.09 -18.82
CA PHE A 178 18.99 -0.70 -17.79
C PHE A 178 20.51 -0.53 -17.83
N ASP A 179 21.11 -0.49 -19.04
CA ASP A 179 22.56 -0.35 -19.18
C ASP A 179 23.05 1.01 -18.66
N THR A 180 22.33 2.10 -18.94
CA THR A 180 22.70 3.43 -18.44
C THR A 180 22.45 3.58 -16.93
N LEU A 181 21.37 2.98 -16.40
CA LEU A 181 21.15 2.91 -14.97
C LEU A 181 22.27 2.15 -14.26
N LYS A 182 22.60 0.96 -14.79
CA LYS A 182 23.69 0.14 -14.24
C LYS A 182 25.02 0.85 -14.26
N ALA A 183 25.37 1.49 -15.39
CA ALA A 183 26.64 2.23 -15.50
C ALA A 183 26.72 3.37 -14.49
N ALA A 184 25.63 4.12 -14.28
CA ALA A 184 25.59 5.19 -13.29
C ALA A 184 25.67 4.64 -11.85
N ALA A 185 24.95 3.56 -11.55
CA ALA A 185 24.98 2.95 -10.22
C ALA A 185 26.33 2.35 -9.88
N ASP A 186 26.94 1.57 -10.79
CA ASP A 186 28.30 1.01 -10.61
C ASP A 186 29.33 2.12 -10.36
N ASP A 187 29.29 3.23 -11.11
CA ASP A 187 30.20 4.36 -10.94
C ASP A 187 29.99 5.08 -9.59
N ILE A 188 28.72 5.31 -9.21
CA ILE A 188 28.39 5.91 -7.90
C ILE A 188 28.88 4.99 -6.77
N GLN A 189 28.64 3.69 -6.86
CA GLN A 189 29.08 2.71 -5.87
C GLN A 189 30.61 2.69 -5.75
N ALA A 190 31.31 2.74 -6.87
CA ALA A 190 32.79 2.76 -6.88
C ALA A 190 33.37 4.05 -6.25
N ARG A 191 32.67 5.18 -6.39
CA ARG A 191 33.08 6.49 -5.88
C ARG A 191 32.31 6.94 -4.63
N LYS A 192 31.63 6.03 -3.92
CA LYS A 192 30.73 6.38 -2.82
C LYS A 192 31.40 7.23 -1.73
N ASP A 193 32.65 6.93 -1.38
CA ASP A 193 33.40 7.69 -0.37
C ASP A 193 33.69 9.13 -0.85
N GLU A 194 34.06 9.32 -2.12
CA GLU A 194 34.26 10.64 -2.75
C GLU A 194 32.95 11.43 -2.78
N LEU A 195 31.86 10.75 -3.11
CA LEU A 195 30.53 11.34 -3.22
C LEU A 195 29.87 11.57 -1.84
N GLY A 196 30.41 10.96 -0.79
CA GLY A 196 29.85 11.05 0.57
C GLY A 196 28.52 10.31 0.72
N VAL A 197 28.31 9.26 -0.05
CA VAL A 197 27.17 8.33 0.06
C VAL A 197 27.63 6.98 0.61
N LYS A 198 26.71 6.13 1.05
CA LYS A 198 27.01 4.76 1.49
C LYS A 198 26.84 3.74 0.37
N GLY A 199 26.01 4.05 -0.61
CA GLY A 199 25.74 3.22 -1.78
C GLY A 199 24.99 3.98 -2.86
N ALA A 200 24.90 3.41 -4.05
CA ALA A 200 24.08 3.97 -5.12
C ALA A 200 22.59 3.82 -4.76
N PHE A 201 22.17 2.64 -4.29
CA PHE A 201 20.80 2.36 -3.85
C PHE A 201 20.68 2.34 -2.33
N ALA A 202 19.58 2.89 -1.80
CA ALA A 202 19.12 2.57 -0.45
C ALA A 202 18.89 1.06 -0.32
N SER A 203 19.01 0.54 0.90
CA SER A 203 18.96 -0.91 1.16
C SER A 203 17.65 -1.59 0.75
N THR A 204 16.60 -0.83 0.55
CA THR A 204 15.23 -1.25 0.17
C THR A 204 14.57 -2.29 1.08
N GLY A 205 15.29 -2.82 2.07
CA GLY A 205 14.75 -3.74 3.06
C GLY A 205 14.27 -5.09 2.50
N MET A 206 14.69 -6.17 3.14
CA MET A 206 14.22 -7.51 2.80
C MET A 206 13.71 -8.25 4.04
N ASP A 207 13.41 -7.53 5.12
CA ASP A 207 12.67 -8.12 6.23
C ASP A 207 11.24 -8.46 5.79
N GLY A 208 10.55 -9.30 6.56
CA GLY A 208 9.23 -9.81 6.17
C GLY A 208 8.15 -8.73 5.98
N SER A 209 8.35 -7.52 6.53
CA SER A 209 7.45 -6.38 6.36
C SER A 209 7.74 -5.56 5.10
N SER A 210 8.91 -5.72 4.48
CA SER A 210 9.43 -4.83 3.43
C SER A 210 9.79 -5.51 2.11
N ASP A 211 9.91 -6.83 2.09
CA ASP A 211 10.32 -7.65 0.94
C ASP A 211 9.32 -7.65 -0.24
N TRP A 212 8.12 -7.09 -0.04
CA TRP A 212 7.11 -6.91 -1.09
C TRP A 212 7.65 -6.10 -2.28
N ARG A 213 8.64 -5.23 -2.07
CA ARG A 213 9.31 -4.48 -3.15
C ARG A 213 9.95 -5.39 -4.18
N PHE A 214 10.43 -6.55 -3.75
CA PHE A 214 11.08 -7.53 -4.63
C PHE A 214 10.15 -8.65 -5.08
N LYS A 215 9.45 -9.29 -4.12
CA LYS A 215 8.58 -10.45 -4.40
C LYS A 215 7.27 -10.10 -5.10
N THR A 216 6.86 -8.82 -5.07
CA THR A 216 5.64 -8.33 -5.72
C THR A 216 5.98 -7.29 -6.79
N HIS A 217 6.56 -6.15 -6.40
CA HIS A 217 6.76 -5.02 -7.31
C HIS A 217 7.82 -5.31 -8.37
N LEU A 218 9.01 -5.76 -8.00
CA LEU A 218 10.02 -6.12 -8.99
C LEU A 218 9.62 -7.38 -9.76
N ALA A 219 8.99 -8.38 -9.10
CA ALA A 219 8.47 -9.58 -9.72
C ALA A 219 7.36 -9.32 -10.76
N ASN A 220 6.69 -8.17 -10.69
CA ASN A 220 5.70 -7.76 -11.69
C ASN A 220 6.30 -7.60 -13.08
N LEU A 221 7.55 -7.15 -13.20
CA LEU A 221 8.16 -6.88 -14.50
C LEU A 221 8.35 -8.14 -15.36
N PRO A 222 8.98 -9.24 -14.86
CA PRO A 222 9.08 -10.46 -15.67
C PRO A 222 7.70 -11.02 -16.05
N ILE A 223 6.69 -10.92 -15.16
CA ILE A 223 5.30 -11.34 -15.44
C ILE A 223 4.71 -10.47 -16.57
N TYR A 224 4.81 -9.14 -16.44
CA TYR A 224 4.30 -8.21 -17.43
C TYR A 224 4.88 -8.46 -18.82
N TYR A 225 6.20 -8.57 -18.94
CA TYR A 225 6.84 -8.77 -20.23
C TYR A 225 6.56 -10.14 -20.83
N GLU A 226 6.41 -11.19 -20.02
CA GLU A 226 5.97 -12.49 -20.50
C GLU A 226 4.52 -12.43 -21.02
N TYR A 227 3.62 -11.77 -20.29
CA TYR A 227 2.24 -11.59 -20.74
C TYR A 227 2.12 -10.77 -22.01
N GLN A 228 2.90 -9.69 -22.15
CA GLN A 228 2.94 -8.90 -23.38
C GLN A 228 3.45 -9.72 -24.57
N LYS A 229 4.51 -10.51 -24.36
CA LYS A 229 5.08 -11.36 -25.41
C LYS A 229 4.08 -12.44 -25.88
N ASP A 230 3.37 -13.04 -24.94
CA ASP A 230 2.43 -14.12 -25.23
C ASP A 230 1.03 -13.60 -25.64
N GLY A 231 0.74 -12.31 -25.48
CA GLY A 231 -0.57 -11.72 -25.75
C GLY A 231 -1.66 -12.21 -24.81
N ILE A 232 -1.33 -12.44 -23.54
CA ILE A 232 -2.24 -12.95 -22.48
C ILE A 232 -2.38 -11.94 -21.34
N GLY A 233 -3.40 -12.11 -20.52
CA GLY A 233 -3.62 -11.28 -19.30
C GLY A 233 -3.47 -12.06 -17.99
N SER A 234 -3.38 -13.40 -18.06
CA SER A 234 -3.17 -14.30 -16.91
C SER A 234 -2.70 -15.66 -17.40
N THR A 235 -2.15 -16.46 -16.47
CA THR A 235 -1.72 -17.85 -16.78
C THR A 235 -1.81 -18.72 -15.52
N ASP A 236 -2.09 -20.00 -15.70
CA ASP A 236 -2.00 -21.03 -14.66
C ASP A 236 -0.56 -21.54 -14.45
N ALA A 237 0.33 -21.26 -15.40
CA ALA A 237 1.72 -21.67 -15.36
C ALA A 237 2.62 -20.64 -16.08
N ILE A 238 3.33 -19.84 -15.30
CA ILE A 238 4.31 -18.90 -15.84
C ILE A 238 5.56 -19.64 -16.32
N LYS A 239 6.17 -19.18 -17.43
CA LYS A 239 7.34 -19.84 -18.01
C LYS A 239 8.67 -19.34 -17.44
N GLY A 240 8.67 -18.11 -16.91
CA GLY A 240 9.87 -17.48 -16.36
C GLY A 240 10.86 -16.99 -17.42
N GLU A 241 10.38 -16.64 -18.62
CA GLU A 241 11.24 -16.26 -19.76
C GLU A 241 12.10 -15.01 -19.52
N PHE A 242 11.72 -14.16 -18.57
CA PHE A 242 12.42 -12.91 -18.25
C PHE A 242 13.11 -12.93 -16.87
N LEU A 243 13.32 -14.11 -16.26
CA LEU A 243 13.95 -14.22 -14.95
C LEU A 243 15.44 -13.88 -14.94
N ASP A 244 16.13 -13.94 -16.09
CA ASP A 244 17.49 -13.43 -16.24
C ASP A 244 17.54 -11.89 -16.10
N LYS A 245 16.53 -11.19 -16.62
CA LYS A 245 16.38 -9.73 -16.47
C LYS A 245 16.01 -9.35 -15.03
N TYR A 246 15.09 -10.10 -14.42
CA TYR A 246 14.76 -9.97 -13.02
C TYR A 246 16.00 -10.10 -12.14
N LYS A 247 16.83 -11.13 -12.39
CA LYS A 247 18.11 -11.31 -11.72
C LYS A 247 19.02 -10.12 -11.87
N ALA A 248 19.18 -9.60 -13.10
CA ALA A 248 20.09 -8.50 -13.38
C ALA A 248 19.73 -7.23 -12.61
N VAL A 249 18.43 -6.89 -12.52
CA VAL A 249 17.96 -5.74 -11.73
C VAL A 249 18.11 -6.01 -10.24
N PHE A 250 17.76 -7.21 -9.77
CA PHE A 250 17.90 -7.58 -8.36
C PHE A 250 19.37 -7.56 -7.92
N ASP A 251 20.27 -8.15 -8.73
CA ASP A 251 21.72 -8.10 -8.45
C ASP A 251 22.22 -6.66 -8.32
N LEU A 252 21.83 -5.78 -9.24
CA LEU A 252 22.21 -4.37 -9.19
C LEU A 252 21.79 -3.72 -7.86
N TYR A 253 20.57 -3.96 -7.42
CA TYR A 253 20.06 -3.40 -6.17
C TYR A 253 20.80 -3.92 -4.93
N ILE A 254 21.16 -5.21 -4.89
CA ILE A 254 21.83 -5.77 -3.71
C ILE A 254 23.33 -5.54 -3.70
N THR A 255 23.98 -5.39 -4.88
CA THR A 255 25.44 -5.15 -4.96
C THR A 255 25.81 -3.69 -4.75
N ASP A 256 24.97 -2.77 -5.26
CA ASP A 256 25.21 -1.33 -5.20
C ASP A 256 24.43 -0.64 -4.08
N SER A 257 24.08 -1.41 -3.06
CA SER A 257 23.33 -1.00 -1.88
C SER A 257 24.19 -0.26 -0.86
N THR A 258 23.55 0.47 0.03
CA THR A 258 24.11 1.07 1.23
C THR A 258 24.63 0.06 2.25
N CYS A 259 24.21 -1.21 2.17
CA CYS A 259 24.64 -2.28 3.07
C CYS A 259 25.06 -3.55 2.32
N ASP A 260 25.77 -4.44 3.02
CA ASP A 260 26.14 -5.75 2.49
C ASP A 260 24.87 -6.58 2.19
N PRO A 261 24.79 -7.30 1.06
CA PRO A 261 23.64 -8.13 0.70
C PRO A 261 23.17 -9.10 1.78
N LYS A 262 24.11 -9.65 2.57
CA LYS A 262 23.78 -10.57 3.68
C LYS A 262 23.02 -9.92 4.83
N ASP A 263 23.11 -8.57 4.97
CA ASP A 263 22.51 -7.81 6.05
C ASP A 263 21.12 -7.27 5.65
N LEU A 264 20.71 -7.41 4.37
CA LEU A 264 19.44 -6.91 3.83
C LEU A 264 18.22 -7.51 4.53
N ALA A 265 18.29 -8.77 4.95
CA ALA A 265 17.19 -9.44 5.67
C ALA A 265 16.83 -8.79 7.03
N ALA A 266 17.72 -7.97 7.59
CA ALA A 266 17.49 -7.22 8.81
C ALA A 266 17.09 -5.74 8.55
N LYS A 267 17.03 -5.33 7.29
CA LYS A 267 16.69 -3.96 6.90
C LYS A 267 15.19 -3.81 6.64
N THR A 268 14.61 -2.78 7.24
CA THR A 268 13.20 -2.42 7.07
C THR A 268 13.01 -1.37 5.97
N GLY A 269 11.77 -1.13 5.57
CA GLY A 269 11.42 -0.02 4.69
C GLY A 269 11.76 1.34 5.30
N ASP A 270 11.62 1.48 6.63
CA ASP A 270 11.97 2.71 7.34
C ASP A 270 13.48 2.96 7.36
N ASP A 271 14.30 1.90 7.47
CA ASP A 271 15.75 2.02 7.31
C ASP A 271 16.10 2.55 5.92
N ALA A 272 15.51 1.99 4.88
CA ALA A 272 15.75 2.39 3.49
C ALA A 272 15.31 3.85 3.23
N ARG A 273 14.14 4.24 3.73
CA ARG A 273 13.68 5.65 3.68
C ARG A 273 14.65 6.58 4.38
N ALA A 274 15.09 6.23 5.59
CA ALA A 274 16.03 7.03 6.37
C ALA A 274 17.38 7.19 5.64
N GLU A 275 17.91 6.13 5.05
CA GLU A 275 19.14 6.17 4.25
C GLU A 275 19.00 7.15 3.08
N PHE A 276 17.89 7.12 2.34
CA PHE A 276 17.64 8.05 1.24
C PHE A 276 17.48 9.49 1.71
N VAL A 277 16.68 9.73 2.75
CA VAL A 277 16.43 11.06 3.33
C VAL A 277 17.68 11.69 3.89
N ASN A 278 18.57 10.88 4.49
CA ASN A 278 19.86 11.35 5.01
C ASN A 278 20.92 11.58 3.93
N GLY A 279 20.59 11.33 2.65
CA GLY A 279 21.54 11.49 1.54
C GLY A 279 22.62 10.41 1.51
N GLU A 280 22.34 9.23 2.05
CA GLU A 280 23.25 8.09 2.07
C GLU A 280 23.18 7.26 0.78
N ALA A 281 22.13 7.47 -0.04
CA ALA A 281 21.91 6.84 -1.33
C ALA A 281 21.37 7.84 -2.36
N VAL A 282 21.65 7.57 -3.64
CA VAL A 282 21.16 8.36 -4.78
C VAL A 282 19.81 7.85 -5.24
N PHE A 283 19.58 6.54 -5.21
CA PHE A 283 18.42 5.83 -5.71
C PHE A 283 17.67 5.09 -4.60
N TYR A 284 16.34 5.12 -4.69
CA TYR A 284 15.44 4.45 -3.75
C TYR A 284 14.27 3.83 -4.52
N GLN A 285 14.25 2.51 -4.66
CA GLN A 285 13.11 1.84 -5.30
C GLN A 285 11.89 1.90 -4.37
N ASN A 286 10.91 2.72 -4.77
CA ASN A 286 9.65 2.84 -4.05
C ASN A 286 8.61 3.53 -4.97
N GLY A 287 7.47 3.96 -4.44
CA GLY A 287 6.38 4.50 -5.22
C GLY A 287 5.90 5.88 -4.81
N SER A 288 4.87 6.33 -5.51
CA SER A 288 4.27 7.65 -5.34
C SER A 288 3.74 7.89 -3.91
N TRP A 289 3.43 6.85 -3.17
CA TRP A 289 3.02 6.93 -1.75
C TRP A 289 4.10 7.50 -0.82
N GLU A 290 5.38 7.40 -1.17
CA GLU A 290 6.47 7.98 -0.38
C GLU A 290 6.52 9.51 -0.43
N TYR A 291 5.81 10.14 -1.38
CA TYR A 291 5.89 11.59 -1.59
C TYR A 291 5.55 12.39 -0.34
N SER A 292 4.52 12.01 0.42
CA SER A 292 4.15 12.72 1.65
C SER A 292 5.31 12.81 2.65
N SER A 293 6.03 11.69 2.85
CA SER A 293 7.20 11.63 3.74
C SER A 293 8.42 12.36 3.15
N LEU A 294 8.60 12.30 1.83
CA LEU A 294 9.76 12.90 1.17
C LEU A 294 9.63 14.41 0.99
N SER A 295 8.42 14.93 0.72
CA SER A 295 8.16 16.36 0.54
C SER A 295 8.42 17.20 1.79
N GLU A 296 8.49 16.58 2.97
CA GLU A 296 8.93 17.25 4.19
C GLU A 296 10.44 17.58 4.20
N LYS A 297 11.24 16.90 3.41
CA LYS A 297 12.71 16.96 3.41
C LYS A 297 13.30 17.44 2.10
N PHE A 298 12.60 17.26 1.00
CA PHE A 298 13.03 17.61 -0.34
C PHE A 298 12.09 18.60 -0.99
N ALA A 299 12.62 19.54 -1.78
CA ALA A 299 11.81 20.27 -2.73
C ALA A 299 11.47 19.38 -3.94
N ASP A 300 10.33 19.62 -4.58
CA ASP A 300 9.85 18.84 -5.74
C ASP A 300 10.89 18.76 -6.87
N GLU A 301 11.61 19.88 -7.11
CA GLU A 301 12.65 19.96 -8.13
C GLU A 301 13.88 19.09 -7.84
N ASP A 302 14.06 18.65 -6.59
CA ASP A 302 15.19 17.81 -6.17
C ASP A 302 14.89 16.31 -6.32
N LEU A 303 13.63 15.96 -6.59
CA LEU A 303 13.16 14.58 -6.72
C LEU A 303 12.81 14.24 -8.17
N ALA A 304 13.14 13.01 -8.55
CA ALA A 304 12.62 12.39 -9.76
C ALA A 304 12.21 10.95 -9.45
N MET A 305 11.28 10.41 -10.24
CA MET A 305 11.00 8.98 -10.29
C MET A 305 11.25 8.51 -11.72
N ILE A 306 12.17 7.56 -11.87
CA ILE A 306 12.50 6.96 -13.16
C ILE A 306 11.97 5.52 -13.23
N PRO A 307 11.71 5.00 -14.43
CA PRO A 307 11.30 3.60 -14.61
C PRO A 307 12.31 2.62 -14.00
N ILE A 308 11.84 1.47 -13.53
CA ILE A 308 12.69 0.32 -13.26
C ILE A 308 13.04 -0.29 -14.62
N TYR A 309 14.01 0.29 -15.31
CA TYR A 309 14.43 -0.20 -16.62
C TYR A 309 14.83 -1.67 -16.56
N PHE A 310 14.19 -2.46 -17.41
CA PHE A 310 14.25 -3.93 -17.33
C PHE A 310 15.10 -4.56 -18.42
N GLY A 311 15.62 -3.74 -19.35
CA GLY A 311 16.38 -4.21 -20.50
C GLY A 311 15.51 -4.89 -21.57
N VAL A 312 14.22 -4.50 -21.60
CA VAL A 312 13.24 -4.95 -22.60
C VAL A 312 12.42 -3.74 -23.01
N ASP A 313 12.62 -3.26 -24.24
CA ASP A 313 11.94 -2.07 -24.80
C ASP A 313 12.03 -0.79 -23.90
N ASP A 314 13.15 -0.60 -23.21
CA ASP A 314 13.39 0.48 -22.25
C ASP A 314 13.06 1.86 -22.83
N ALA A 315 13.25 2.03 -24.15
CA ALA A 315 12.95 3.29 -24.82
C ALA A 315 11.47 3.71 -24.72
N LYS A 316 10.57 2.74 -24.55
CA LYS A 316 9.12 2.98 -24.41
C LYS A 316 8.61 2.77 -22.98
N GLN A 317 9.41 2.17 -22.12
CA GLN A 317 8.97 1.84 -20.78
C GLN A 317 8.69 3.09 -19.96
N GLY A 318 7.51 3.14 -19.31
CA GLY A 318 7.10 4.10 -18.29
C GLY A 318 7.24 3.54 -16.88
N LEU A 319 6.66 4.23 -15.91
CA LEU A 319 6.56 3.74 -14.53
C LEU A 319 5.64 2.52 -14.43
N CYS A 320 5.75 1.78 -13.34
CA CYS A 320 4.81 0.72 -13.03
C CYS A 320 3.57 1.33 -12.38
N THR A 321 2.43 1.34 -13.10
CA THR A 321 1.23 2.08 -12.70
C THR A 321 0.02 1.18 -12.62
N GLY A 322 -0.75 1.29 -11.52
CA GLY A 322 -1.94 0.49 -11.29
C GLY A 322 -2.58 0.72 -9.93
N THR A 323 -3.40 -0.23 -9.50
CA THR A 323 -3.99 -0.26 -8.16
C THR A 323 -4.13 -1.70 -7.66
N GLU A 324 -4.01 -1.85 -6.34
CA GLU A 324 -4.42 -3.06 -5.61
C GLU A 324 -5.15 -2.69 -4.32
N ASN A 325 -5.41 -1.40 -4.12
CA ASN A 325 -6.00 -0.86 -2.89
C ASN A 325 -7.52 -0.71 -3.06
N PHE A 326 -8.30 -1.64 -2.53
CA PHE A 326 -9.74 -1.65 -2.67
C PHE A 326 -10.44 -1.54 -1.32
N TRP A 327 -11.26 -0.52 -1.14
CA TRP A 327 -12.17 -0.43 0.00
C TRP A 327 -13.23 -1.50 -0.07
N CYS A 328 -13.42 -2.21 1.03
CA CYS A 328 -14.49 -3.15 1.28
C CYS A 328 -15.30 -2.72 2.50
N VAL A 329 -16.60 -2.91 2.45
CA VAL A 329 -17.51 -2.65 3.57
C VAL A 329 -17.85 -3.96 4.25
N ASN A 330 -17.80 -4.00 5.59
CA ASN A 330 -18.05 -5.20 6.37
C ASN A 330 -19.56 -5.49 6.43
N LYS A 331 -19.99 -6.57 5.79
CA LYS A 331 -21.41 -6.97 5.77
C LYS A 331 -21.92 -7.53 7.11
N GLU A 332 -21.01 -7.87 8.04
CA GLU A 332 -21.36 -8.36 9.37
C GLU A 332 -21.59 -7.21 10.37
N ALA A 333 -21.35 -5.96 9.97
CA ALA A 333 -21.67 -4.79 10.77
C ALA A 333 -23.20 -4.57 10.88
N ALA A 334 -23.66 -3.77 11.83
CA ALA A 334 -25.05 -3.37 11.92
C ALA A 334 -25.46 -2.59 10.66
N GLN A 335 -26.73 -2.71 10.23
CA GLN A 335 -27.17 -2.09 8.98
C GLN A 335 -26.98 -0.57 8.99
N GLU A 336 -27.21 0.08 10.12
CA GLU A 336 -26.98 1.52 10.30
C GLU A 336 -25.51 1.91 10.15
N ASP A 337 -24.58 1.03 10.53
CA ASP A 337 -23.13 1.24 10.38
C ASP A 337 -22.70 0.99 8.93
N ILE A 338 -23.30 0.01 8.25
CA ILE A 338 -23.10 -0.21 6.80
C ILE A 338 -23.54 1.02 6.02
N ASP A 339 -24.76 1.50 6.27
CA ASP A 339 -25.33 2.67 5.58
C ASP A 339 -24.47 3.92 5.81
N ALA A 340 -24.05 4.16 7.06
CA ALA A 340 -23.13 5.26 7.40
C ALA A 340 -21.78 5.14 6.70
N THR A 341 -21.25 3.92 6.56
CA THR A 341 -19.99 3.67 5.88
C THR A 341 -20.10 3.91 4.37
N LEU A 342 -21.19 3.47 3.75
CA LEU A 342 -21.45 3.73 2.32
C LEU A 342 -21.60 5.24 2.04
N GLU A 343 -22.26 5.99 2.93
CA GLU A 343 -22.37 7.44 2.82
C GLU A 343 -20.99 8.12 3.00
N PHE A 344 -20.20 7.68 3.96
CA PHE A 344 -18.86 8.21 4.21
C PHE A 344 -17.93 8.05 2.99
N ILE A 345 -17.80 6.81 2.46
CA ILE A 345 -16.91 6.58 1.30
C ILE A 345 -17.40 7.32 0.05
N ASN A 346 -18.73 7.41 -0.15
CA ASN A 346 -19.29 8.20 -1.24
C ASN A 346 -19.01 9.70 -1.06
N TRP A 347 -19.11 10.22 0.16
CA TRP A 347 -18.78 11.61 0.47
C TRP A 347 -17.29 11.91 0.24
N CYS A 348 -16.39 11.00 0.60
CA CYS A 348 -14.95 11.16 0.36
C CYS A 348 -14.64 11.44 -1.12
N VAL A 349 -15.37 10.81 -2.05
CA VAL A 349 -15.09 10.89 -3.49
C VAL A 349 -16.01 11.85 -4.26
N THR A 350 -17.01 12.45 -3.59
CA THR A 350 -17.98 13.34 -4.24
C THR A 350 -18.05 14.76 -3.63
N SER A 351 -17.62 14.96 -2.39
CA SER A 351 -17.58 16.28 -1.77
C SER A 351 -16.31 17.05 -2.16
N ASP A 352 -16.36 18.37 -2.07
CA ASP A 352 -15.20 19.20 -2.33
C ASP A 352 -14.10 18.98 -1.28
N GLU A 353 -14.49 18.77 -0.02
CA GLU A 353 -13.54 18.49 1.07
C GLU A 353 -12.87 17.12 0.93
N GLY A 354 -13.66 16.08 0.62
CA GLY A 354 -13.15 14.73 0.43
C GLY A 354 -12.19 14.65 -0.75
N THR A 355 -12.62 15.11 -1.93
CA THR A 355 -11.81 15.04 -3.15
C THR A 355 -10.55 15.91 -3.07
N LYS A 356 -10.65 17.08 -2.42
CA LYS A 356 -9.48 17.93 -2.15
C LYS A 356 -8.50 17.24 -1.21
N CYS A 357 -8.98 16.71 -0.09
CA CYS A 357 -8.11 16.01 0.86
C CYS A 357 -7.40 14.82 0.19
N MET A 358 -8.16 13.97 -0.54
CA MET A 358 -7.57 12.81 -1.20
C MET A 358 -6.59 13.21 -2.32
N GLY A 359 -6.93 14.17 -3.16
CA GLY A 359 -6.08 14.58 -4.29
C GLY A 359 -4.92 15.50 -3.90
N GLU A 360 -5.17 16.53 -3.08
CA GLU A 360 -4.16 17.53 -2.76
C GLU A 360 -3.35 17.18 -1.51
N ASP A 361 -4.04 16.81 -0.40
CA ASP A 361 -3.37 16.67 0.89
C ASP A 361 -2.74 15.27 1.04
N MET A 362 -3.41 14.20 0.53
CA MET A 362 -2.87 12.84 0.48
C MET A 362 -2.03 12.59 -0.78
N GLY A 363 -2.18 13.40 -1.83
CA GLY A 363 -1.47 13.23 -3.09
C GLY A 363 -1.96 12.05 -3.94
N PHE A 364 -3.18 11.55 -3.71
CA PHE A 364 -3.74 10.42 -4.42
C PHE A 364 -4.19 10.77 -5.84
N VAL A 365 -4.10 9.81 -6.74
CA VAL A 365 -4.87 9.77 -7.98
C VAL A 365 -6.09 8.91 -7.73
N ILE A 366 -7.25 9.54 -7.55
CA ILE A 366 -8.49 8.78 -7.26
C ILE A 366 -9.24 8.47 -8.56
N PRO A 367 -9.73 7.22 -8.75
CA PRO A 367 -10.38 6.80 -9.99
C PRO A 367 -11.86 7.22 -10.09
N PHE A 368 -12.19 8.44 -9.66
CA PHE A 368 -13.57 8.94 -9.58
C PHE A 368 -13.80 10.18 -10.43
N LYS A 369 -15.07 10.42 -10.83
CA LYS A 369 -15.48 11.49 -11.73
C LYS A 369 -15.16 12.91 -11.22
N LYS A 370 -15.12 13.11 -9.89
CA LYS A 370 -14.80 14.39 -9.26
C LYS A 370 -13.35 14.48 -8.75
N ALA A 371 -12.44 13.64 -9.28
CA ALA A 371 -11.05 13.70 -8.88
C ALA A 371 -10.45 15.11 -9.02
N VAL A 372 -9.73 15.54 -7.99
CA VAL A 372 -8.90 16.73 -8.00
C VAL A 372 -7.49 16.32 -8.42
N GLU A 373 -6.81 17.19 -9.17
CA GLU A 373 -5.43 16.93 -9.61
C GLU A 373 -4.50 16.78 -8.42
N SER A 374 -3.71 15.70 -8.42
CA SER A 374 -2.73 15.42 -7.38
C SER A 374 -1.58 16.42 -7.39
N LYS A 375 -1.16 16.89 -6.22
CA LYS A 375 0.04 17.71 -6.05
C LYS A 375 1.34 16.91 -6.06
N ASN A 376 1.25 15.60 -5.99
CA ASN A 376 2.39 14.69 -5.93
C ASN A 376 3.26 14.81 -7.18
N VAL A 377 4.54 15.16 -7.01
CA VAL A 377 5.49 15.34 -8.12
C VAL A 377 5.70 14.06 -8.92
N PHE A 378 5.63 12.90 -8.29
CA PHE A 378 5.81 11.61 -8.98
C PHE A 378 4.62 11.28 -9.88
N VAL A 379 3.41 11.65 -9.46
CA VAL A 379 2.20 11.57 -10.30
C VAL A 379 2.31 12.47 -11.53
N LYS A 380 2.81 13.71 -11.36
CA LYS A 380 3.04 14.63 -12.49
C LYS A 380 4.05 14.05 -13.47
N GLN A 381 5.14 13.48 -12.98
CA GLN A 381 6.17 12.85 -13.81
C GLN A 381 5.65 11.62 -14.56
N ASP A 382 4.80 10.78 -13.94
CA ASP A 382 4.15 9.65 -14.62
C ASP A 382 3.24 10.13 -15.76
N ASN A 383 2.44 11.17 -15.50
CA ASN A 383 1.59 11.79 -16.53
C ASN A 383 2.42 12.39 -17.69
N GLU A 384 3.54 13.04 -17.39
CA GLU A 384 4.46 13.60 -18.38
C GLU A 384 5.11 12.48 -19.23
N MET A 385 5.55 11.39 -18.62
CA MET A 385 6.08 10.23 -19.33
C MET A 385 5.04 9.61 -20.27
N THR A 386 3.80 9.44 -19.78
CA THR A 386 2.68 8.91 -20.57
C THR A 386 2.36 9.86 -21.75
N ALA A 387 2.31 11.16 -21.51
CA ALA A 387 2.10 12.17 -22.56
C ALA A 387 3.24 12.21 -23.59
N ALA A 388 4.48 11.88 -23.17
CA ALA A 388 5.64 11.73 -24.05
C ALA A 388 5.67 10.40 -24.82
N GLY A 389 4.65 9.54 -24.67
CA GLY A 389 4.50 8.28 -25.39
C GLY A 389 5.19 7.08 -24.74
N LYS A 390 5.58 7.19 -23.46
CA LYS A 390 6.00 6.04 -22.68
C LYS A 390 4.78 5.18 -22.31
N THR A 391 4.98 3.87 -22.24
CA THR A 391 3.94 2.89 -21.90
C THR A 391 4.09 2.51 -20.42
N PRO A 392 3.11 2.80 -19.56
CA PRO A 392 3.12 2.30 -18.19
C PRO A 392 3.16 0.78 -18.13
N VAL A 393 3.93 0.24 -17.20
CA VAL A 393 3.93 -1.18 -16.88
C VAL A 393 2.76 -1.44 -15.93
N SER A 394 1.72 -2.11 -16.42
CA SER A 394 0.54 -2.40 -15.60
C SER A 394 0.85 -3.39 -14.48
N TRP A 395 0.14 -3.23 -13.37
CA TRP A 395 0.25 -4.14 -12.23
C TRP A 395 -0.48 -5.46 -12.53
N ASN A 396 0.28 -6.55 -12.52
CA ASN A 396 -0.25 -7.90 -12.68
C ASN A 396 -0.40 -8.63 -11.33
N PHE A 397 -0.36 -7.89 -10.22
CA PHE A 397 -0.54 -8.46 -8.87
C PHE A 397 -1.83 -9.29 -8.75
N PRO A 398 -2.95 -8.88 -9.39
CA PRO A 398 -4.19 -9.65 -9.37
C PRO A 398 -4.10 -11.05 -9.98
N THR A 399 -3.07 -11.32 -10.78
CA THR A 399 -2.87 -12.61 -11.44
C THR A 399 -1.87 -13.50 -10.72
N MET A 400 -1.18 -13.00 -9.70
CA MET A 400 -0.28 -13.80 -8.88
C MET A 400 -1.09 -14.85 -8.09
N PRO A 401 -0.62 -16.10 -8.00
CA PRO A 401 -1.48 -17.21 -7.57
C PRO A 401 -1.90 -17.15 -6.10
N SER A 402 -1.05 -16.68 -5.19
CA SER A 402 -1.34 -16.60 -3.75
C SER A 402 -0.30 -15.80 -2.98
N GLU A 403 -0.62 -15.44 -1.72
CA GLU A 403 0.38 -14.90 -0.79
C GLU A 403 1.49 -15.92 -0.46
N ASN A 404 1.19 -17.22 -0.46
CA ASN A 404 2.20 -18.25 -0.27
C ASN A 404 3.24 -18.24 -1.39
N TRP A 405 2.82 -18.04 -2.64
CA TRP A 405 3.75 -17.90 -3.75
C TRP A 405 4.66 -16.69 -3.57
N LYS A 406 4.09 -15.52 -3.26
CA LYS A 406 4.87 -14.29 -3.01
C LYS A 406 5.89 -14.52 -1.89
N ASN A 407 5.47 -15.11 -0.78
CA ASN A 407 6.35 -15.41 0.37
C ASN A 407 7.43 -16.44 0.03
N GLY A 408 7.12 -17.43 -0.82
CA GLY A 408 8.10 -18.39 -1.34
C GLY A 408 9.19 -17.72 -2.17
N VAL A 409 8.79 -16.82 -3.09
CA VAL A 409 9.71 -16.01 -3.90
C VAL A 409 10.55 -15.09 -3.02
N GLY A 410 9.93 -14.38 -2.06
CA GLY A 410 10.63 -13.50 -1.11
C GLY A 410 11.69 -14.24 -0.29
N SER A 411 11.34 -15.40 0.25
CA SER A 411 12.27 -16.25 1.01
C SER A 411 13.46 -16.72 0.17
N ALA A 412 13.21 -17.09 -1.10
CA ALA A 412 14.27 -17.53 -2.02
C ALA A 412 15.20 -16.36 -2.40
N LEU A 413 14.66 -15.15 -2.63
CA LEU A 413 15.44 -13.94 -2.89
C LEU A 413 16.31 -13.55 -1.69
N THR A 414 15.76 -13.61 -0.49
CA THR A 414 16.49 -13.33 0.76
C THR A 414 17.63 -14.34 0.95
N ALA A 415 17.40 -15.63 0.73
CA ALA A 415 18.43 -16.65 0.79
C ALA A 415 19.52 -16.45 -0.28
N TYR A 416 19.13 -16.03 -1.49
CA TYR A 416 20.05 -15.71 -2.58
C TYR A 416 20.93 -14.50 -2.21
N ALA A 417 20.35 -13.39 -1.75
CA ALA A 417 21.08 -12.21 -1.32
C ALA A 417 22.06 -12.51 -0.18
N ALA A 418 21.64 -13.34 0.80
CA ALA A 418 22.48 -13.74 1.92
C ALA A 418 23.58 -14.77 1.54
N GLY A 419 23.62 -15.28 0.30
CA GLY A 419 24.56 -16.30 -0.13
C GLY A 419 24.31 -17.68 0.47
N THR A 420 23.15 -17.91 1.08
CA THR A 420 22.71 -19.21 1.64
C THR A 420 21.86 -20.02 0.65
N GLY A 421 21.41 -19.40 -0.42
CA GLY A 421 20.70 -19.98 -1.55
C GLY A 421 21.38 -19.62 -2.87
N ASN A 422 20.76 -20.02 -3.97
CA ASN A 422 21.21 -19.73 -5.33
C ASN A 422 20.04 -19.25 -6.21
N TRP A 423 20.35 -18.74 -7.41
CA TRP A 423 19.31 -18.23 -8.31
C TRP A 423 18.37 -19.32 -8.83
N ASP A 424 18.83 -20.57 -8.96
CA ASP A 424 17.96 -21.69 -9.37
C ASP A 424 16.84 -21.93 -8.35
N GLY A 425 17.12 -21.68 -7.06
CA GLY A 425 16.10 -21.70 -6.01
C GLY A 425 15.04 -20.61 -6.19
N VAL A 426 15.44 -19.40 -6.64
CA VAL A 426 14.50 -18.31 -6.98
C VAL A 426 13.67 -18.70 -8.20
N VAL A 427 14.29 -19.25 -9.25
CA VAL A 427 13.59 -19.71 -10.46
C VAL A 427 12.55 -20.79 -10.09
N SER A 428 12.91 -21.78 -9.27
CA SER A 428 11.97 -22.82 -8.84
C SER A 428 10.82 -22.25 -8.00
N ALA A 429 11.11 -21.37 -7.04
CA ALA A 429 10.08 -20.69 -6.24
C ALA A 429 9.13 -19.88 -7.13
N PHE A 430 9.66 -19.22 -8.16
CA PHE A 430 8.87 -18.41 -9.09
C PHE A 430 8.01 -19.29 -10.01
N VAL A 431 8.61 -20.24 -10.73
CA VAL A 431 7.94 -21.01 -11.80
C VAL A 431 7.18 -22.21 -11.25
N ASP A 432 7.84 -23.10 -10.51
CA ASP A 432 7.20 -24.31 -9.97
C ASP A 432 6.23 -23.94 -8.84
N GLY A 433 6.60 -22.94 -8.04
CA GLY A 433 5.75 -22.36 -7.01
C GLY A 433 4.47 -21.76 -7.59
N TRP A 434 4.54 -21.02 -8.70
CA TRP A 434 3.37 -20.47 -9.40
C TRP A 434 2.38 -21.56 -9.76
N LYS A 435 2.82 -22.56 -10.48
CA LYS A 435 1.98 -23.68 -10.90
C LYS A 435 1.35 -24.42 -9.73
N THR A 436 2.10 -24.62 -8.66
CA THR A 436 1.64 -25.33 -7.46
C THR A 436 0.55 -24.54 -6.75
N GLU A 437 0.80 -23.26 -6.48
CA GLU A 437 -0.13 -22.40 -5.74
C GLU A 437 -1.38 -22.07 -6.58
N TYR A 438 -1.23 -21.90 -7.90
CA TYR A 438 -2.38 -21.70 -8.79
C TYR A 438 -3.32 -22.90 -8.76
N ALA A 439 -2.79 -24.14 -8.79
CA ALA A 439 -3.60 -25.36 -8.69
C ALA A 439 -4.31 -25.48 -7.34
N LEU A 440 -3.76 -24.91 -6.24
CA LEU A 440 -4.37 -24.91 -4.92
C LEU A 440 -5.45 -23.82 -4.76
N SER A 441 -5.29 -22.68 -5.43
CA SER A 441 -6.23 -21.56 -5.35
C SER A 441 -7.44 -21.70 -6.30
N ALA A 442 -7.40 -22.60 -7.27
CA ALA A 442 -8.45 -22.83 -8.24
C ALA A 442 -9.64 -23.68 -7.71
N HIS A 443 -9.79 -23.81 -6.40
CA HIS A 443 -10.87 -24.61 -5.77
C HIS A 443 -11.71 -23.76 -4.81
#